data_4ec8c4d8afcd3eca6337191c972e734e
#
_entry.id   4ec8c4d8afcd3eca6337191c972e734e
#
_cell.length_a   1.000
_cell.length_b   1.000
_cell.length_c   1.000
_cell.angle_alpha   90.00
_cell.angle_beta   90.00
_cell.angle_gamma   90.00
#
_symmetry.space_group_name_H-M   'P 1'
#
loop_
_entity.id
_entity.type
_entity.pdbx_description
1 polymer ?
#
loop_
_entity_poly.entity_id
_entity_poly.type
_entity_poly.pdbx_seq_one_letter_code
_entity_poly.pdbx_strand_id
1 'polypeptide(L)'
;MTYKEIINRIRTVAQSHLMIKDFGYGELSDIKTQAQLGPSGNIDDGKEADYPYMFLLQSNATRNDPVVNYNFSMIMMDMARGEEGDTYDNYLTIQSQCQQYIDDVLANLYYFYRDQPMVQLTGIT
;
A
#
# COMPACT_ATOMS: atom_id res chain seq x y z
N MET A 1 3.02 -20.74 -3.47
CA MET A 1 2.32 -19.44 -3.39
C MET A 1 2.64 -18.63 -4.62
N THR A 2 1.63 -18.10 -5.28
CA THR A 2 1.82 -17.30 -6.50
C THR A 2 2.00 -15.82 -6.17
N TYR A 3 2.56 -15.10 -7.12
CA TYR A 3 2.68 -13.63 -7.03
C TYR A 3 1.33 -12.97 -6.81
N LYS A 4 0.30 -13.45 -7.53
CA LYS A 4 -1.06 -12.94 -7.39
C LYS A 4 -1.60 -13.13 -5.97
N GLU A 5 -1.32 -14.26 -5.36
CA GLU A 5 -1.75 -14.53 -3.98
C GLU A 5 -1.10 -13.56 -2.99
N ILE A 6 0.17 -13.25 -3.20
CA ILE A 6 0.88 -12.26 -2.36
C ILE A 6 0.24 -10.89 -2.48
N ILE A 7 -0.01 -10.43 -3.70
CA ILE A 7 -0.65 -9.12 -3.94
C ILE A 7 -2.05 -9.09 -3.32
N ASN A 8 -2.82 -10.15 -3.51
CA ASN A 8 -4.17 -10.23 -2.95
C ASN A 8 -4.16 -10.25 -1.42
N ARG A 9 -3.16 -10.86 -0.82
CA ARG A 9 -3.02 -10.84 0.64
C ARG A 9 -2.74 -9.43 1.14
N ILE A 10 -1.83 -8.72 0.49
CA ILE A 10 -1.53 -7.33 0.85
C ILE A 10 -2.77 -6.46 0.69
N ARG A 11 -3.51 -6.64 -0.40
CA ARG A 11 -4.77 -5.92 -0.63
C ARG A 11 -5.77 -6.21 0.48
N THR A 12 -5.95 -7.47 0.84
CA THR A 12 -6.90 -7.87 1.88
C THR A 12 -6.54 -7.23 3.23
N VAL A 13 -5.26 -7.25 3.59
CA VAL A 13 -4.81 -6.63 4.84
C VAL A 13 -5.06 -5.12 4.82
N ALA A 14 -4.73 -4.47 3.71
CA ALA A 14 -4.97 -3.03 3.57
C ALA A 14 -6.46 -2.69 3.66
N GLN A 15 -7.30 -3.45 2.98
CA GLN A 15 -8.74 -3.22 2.97
C GLN A 15 -9.39 -3.51 4.33
N SER A 16 -8.81 -4.38 5.14
CA SER A 16 -9.30 -4.65 6.48
C SER A 16 -8.89 -3.60 7.51
N HIS A 17 -7.96 -2.73 7.17
CA HIS A 17 -7.52 -1.65 8.05
C HIS A 17 -8.59 -0.55 8.07
N LEU A 18 -9.02 -0.16 9.29
CA LEU A 18 -10.13 0.78 9.45
C LEU A 18 -9.86 2.16 8.84
N MET A 19 -8.61 2.59 8.82
CA MET A 19 -8.24 3.93 8.39
C MET A 19 -7.84 4.00 6.91
N ILE A 20 -7.47 2.89 6.31
CA ILE A 20 -7.11 2.86 4.89
C ILE A 20 -8.39 2.73 4.08
N LYS A 21 -8.67 3.73 3.24
CA LYS A 21 -9.94 3.81 2.52
C LYS A 21 -9.89 3.23 1.12
N ASP A 22 -8.73 3.28 0.48
CA ASP A 22 -8.55 2.71 -0.86
C ASP A 22 -7.18 2.09 -1.02
N PHE A 23 -7.09 1.16 -1.96
CA PHE A 23 -5.86 0.44 -2.28
C PHE A 23 -5.68 0.39 -3.79
N GLY A 24 -4.47 0.68 -4.26
CA GLY A 24 -4.10 0.56 -5.67
C GLY A 24 -2.81 -0.21 -5.85
N TYR A 25 -2.60 -0.69 -7.06
CA TYR A 25 -1.42 -1.47 -7.42
C TYR A 25 -1.00 -1.15 -8.85
N GLY A 26 0.30 -1.11 -9.08
CA GLY A 26 0.83 -0.93 -10.43
C GLY A 26 2.18 -0.24 -10.43
N GLU A 27 2.45 0.44 -11.54
CA GLU A 27 3.67 1.21 -11.74
C GLU A 27 3.50 2.64 -11.23
N LEU A 28 4.61 3.36 -11.15
CA LEU A 28 4.59 4.74 -10.64
C LEU A 28 3.64 5.65 -11.43
N SER A 29 3.55 5.45 -12.75
CA SER A 29 2.63 6.22 -13.61
C SER A 29 1.16 5.95 -13.31
N ASP A 30 0.84 4.79 -12.73
CA ASP A 30 -0.54 4.41 -12.44
C ASP A 30 -1.10 5.11 -11.20
N ILE A 31 -0.24 5.65 -10.35
CA ILE A 31 -0.67 6.31 -9.12
C ILE A 31 -1.66 7.43 -9.43
N LYS A 32 -1.28 8.31 -10.35
CA LYS A 32 -2.13 9.46 -10.71
C LYS A 32 -3.45 9.01 -11.33
N THR A 33 -3.39 8.03 -12.22
CA THR A 33 -4.58 7.51 -12.90
C THR A 33 -5.53 6.89 -11.89
N GLN A 34 -5.04 6.04 -11.01
CA GLN A 34 -5.87 5.37 -10.01
C GLN A 34 -6.39 6.34 -8.95
N ALA A 35 -5.62 7.37 -8.61
CA ALA A 35 -6.09 8.39 -7.68
C ALA A 35 -7.25 9.21 -8.26
N GLN A 36 -7.23 9.45 -9.58
CA GLN A 36 -8.27 10.25 -10.24
C GLN A 36 -9.47 9.43 -10.67
N LEU A 37 -9.26 8.19 -11.12
CA LEU A 37 -10.31 7.32 -11.68
C LEU A 37 -10.74 6.21 -10.73
N GLY A 38 -10.16 6.18 -9.53
CA GLY A 38 -10.34 5.10 -8.58
C GLY A 38 -9.41 3.93 -8.84
N PRO A 39 -9.28 3.01 -7.86
CA PRO A 39 -8.35 1.87 -7.95
C PRO A 39 -8.63 0.93 -9.11
N SER A 40 -9.86 0.89 -9.61
CA SER A 40 -10.21 0.08 -10.78
C SER A 40 -9.69 0.68 -12.08
N GLY A 41 -9.36 1.98 -12.09
CA GLY A 41 -9.01 2.70 -13.30
C GLY A 41 -10.16 2.84 -14.29
N ASN A 42 -11.39 2.58 -13.84
CA ASN A 42 -12.56 2.56 -14.70
C ASN A 42 -13.24 3.93 -14.67
N ILE A 43 -13.24 4.60 -15.81
CA ILE A 43 -13.87 5.93 -15.96
C ILE A 43 -15.36 5.88 -15.66
N ASP A 44 -16.02 4.76 -15.93
CA ASP A 44 -17.47 4.62 -15.74
C ASP A 44 -17.87 4.69 -14.26
N ASP A 45 -16.96 4.35 -13.35
CA ASP A 45 -17.23 4.47 -11.92
C ASP A 45 -17.25 5.92 -11.45
N GLY A 46 -16.58 6.82 -12.18
CA GLY A 46 -16.57 8.25 -11.91
C GLY A 46 -16.13 8.64 -10.51
N LYS A 47 -15.43 7.74 -9.82
CA LYS A 47 -15.13 7.88 -8.41
C LYS A 47 -13.62 7.97 -8.20
N GLU A 48 -13.18 9.09 -7.65
CA GLU A 48 -11.80 9.26 -7.24
C GLU A 48 -11.47 8.33 -6.07
N ALA A 49 -10.18 8.06 -5.87
CA ALA A 49 -9.74 7.30 -4.72
C ALA A 49 -10.04 8.05 -3.43
N ASP A 50 -10.50 7.31 -2.42
CA ASP A 50 -10.68 7.86 -1.08
C ASP A 50 -9.36 7.82 -0.31
N TYR A 51 -9.15 8.79 0.55
CA TYR A 51 -7.93 8.90 1.34
C TYR A 51 -8.22 8.59 2.82
N PRO A 52 -7.31 8.01 3.55
CA PRO A 52 -5.95 7.58 3.17
C PRO A 52 -5.94 6.48 2.11
N TYR A 53 -5.07 6.66 1.12
CA TYR A 53 -4.97 5.77 -0.05
C TYR A 53 -3.61 5.08 -0.03
N MET A 54 -3.62 3.74 -0.05
CA MET A 54 -2.39 2.96 -0.11
C MET A 54 -2.15 2.47 -1.53
N PHE A 55 -0.97 2.74 -2.05
CA PHE A 55 -0.56 2.25 -3.36
C PHE A 55 0.62 1.30 -3.20
N LEU A 56 0.48 0.11 -3.75
CA LEU A 56 1.55 -0.88 -3.78
C LEU A 56 2.29 -0.77 -5.10
N LEU A 57 3.51 -0.25 -5.02
CA LEU A 57 4.34 -0.06 -6.21
C LEU A 57 4.98 -1.36 -6.60
N GLN A 58 4.76 -1.78 -7.86
CA GLN A 58 5.44 -2.93 -8.43
C GLN A 58 6.93 -2.63 -8.55
N SER A 59 7.74 -3.58 -8.10
CA SER A 59 9.19 -3.50 -8.19
C SER A 59 9.75 -4.78 -8.80
N ASN A 60 11.06 -4.86 -8.91
CA ASN A 60 11.72 -5.98 -9.57
C ASN A 60 11.61 -7.26 -8.75
N ALA A 61 11.45 -8.38 -9.45
CA ALA A 61 11.63 -9.70 -8.87
C ALA A 61 13.03 -10.20 -9.22
N THR A 62 13.70 -10.77 -8.23
CA THR A 62 15.03 -11.37 -8.43
C THR A 62 14.94 -12.85 -8.18
N ARG A 63 15.44 -13.65 -9.12
CA ARG A 63 15.39 -15.09 -9.02
C ARG A 63 16.77 -15.66 -8.77
N ASN A 64 16.94 -16.28 -7.61
CA ASN A 64 18.10 -17.11 -7.28
C ASN A 64 17.58 -18.51 -6.93
N ASP A 65 17.54 -19.40 -7.92
CA ASP A 65 16.95 -20.73 -7.72
C ASP A 65 17.51 -21.41 -6.47
N PRO A 66 16.64 -21.99 -5.62
CA PRO A 66 15.18 -22.11 -5.75
C PRO A 66 14.36 -20.92 -5.19
N VAL A 67 15.02 -19.83 -4.83
CA VAL A 67 14.38 -18.70 -4.15
C VAL A 67 14.03 -17.60 -5.13
N VAL A 68 12.83 -17.06 -5.01
CA VAL A 68 12.40 -15.87 -5.75
C VAL A 68 12.14 -14.76 -4.75
N ASN A 69 12.80 -13.63 -4.94
CA ASN A 69 12.63 -12.44 -4.12
C ASN A 69 11.73 -11.44 -4.86
N TYR A 70 10.59 -11.14 -4.26
CA TYR A 70 9.69 -10.10 -4.75
C TYR A 70 9.89 -8.85 -3.90
N ASN A 71 10.12 -7.73 -4.57
CA ASN A 71 10.31 -6.45 -3.91
C ASN A 71 9.09 -5.57 -4.13
N PHE A 72 8.61 -4.95 -3.08
CA PHE A 72 7.47 -4.05 -3.12
C PHE A 72 7.78 -2.77 -2.37
N SER A 73 7.20 -1.68 -2.83
CA SER A 73 7.19 -0.43 -2.09
C SER A 73 5.74 -0.04 -1.78
N MET A 74 5.47 0.26 -0.54
CA MET A 74 4.15 0.73 -0.12
C MET A 74 4.20 2.24 0.01
N ILE A 75 3.29 2.89 -0.71
CA ILE A 75 3.16 4.35 -0.68
C ILE A 75 1.81 4.66 -0.05
N MET A 76 1.84 5.39 1.05
CA MET A 76 0.63 5.84 1.71
C MET A 76 0.43 7.32 1.44
N MET A 77 -0.74 7.67 0.97
CA MET A 77 -1.09 9.06 0.65
C MET A 77 -2.30 9.48 1.44
N ASP A 78 -2.26 10.70 1.93
CA ASP A 78 -3.41 11.31 2.55
C ASP A 78 -3.45 12.78 2.15
N MET A 79 -4.63 13.36 2.21
CA MET A 79 -4.80 14.76 1.84
C MET A 79 -4.54 15.66 3.03
N ALA A 80 -3.67 16.65 2.83
CA ALA A 80 -3.54 17.73 3.78
C ALA A 80 -4.80 18.59 3.70
N ARG A 81 -5.51 18.71 4.81
CA ARG A 81 -6.66 19.59 4.87
C ARG A 81 -6.17 21.02 4.94
N GLY A 82 -6.64 21.86 4.01
CA GLY A 82 -6.26 23.24 3.95
C GLY A 82 -6.98 24.11 5.00
N GLU A 83 -7.05 23.62 6.22
CA GLU A 83 -7.65 24.37 7.31
C GLU A 83 -6.65 25.41 7.84
N GLU A 84 -7.16 26.46 8.41
CA GLU A 84 -6.36 27.49 9.05
C GLU A 84 -5.57 26.86 10.20
N GLY A 85 -4.27 27.05 10.18
CA GLY A 85 -3.39 26.52 11.18
C GLY A 85 -1.99 26.31 10.64
N ASP A 86 -1.14 25.73 11.47
CA ASP A 86 0.24 25.47 11.08
C ASP A 86 0.28 24.32 10.07
N THR A 87 0.49 24.66 8.81
CA THR A 87 0.59 23.70 7.71
C THR A 87 1.70 22.68 7.97
N TYR A 88 2.77 23.10 8.59
CA TYR A 88 3.89 22.22 8.92
C TYR A 88 3.47 21.12 9.91
N ASP A 89 2.77 21.49 10.98
CA ASP A 89 2.26 20.52 11.94
C ASP A 89 1.26 19.57 11.33
N ASN A 90 0.41 20.05 10.42
CA ASN A 90 -0.53 19.20 9.70
C ASN A 90 0.19 18.15 8.86
N TYR A 91 1.24 18.54 8.14
CA TYR A 91 2.03 17.59 7.35
C TYR A 91 2.72 16.57 8.22
N LEU A 92 3.29 16.97 9.35
CA LEU A 92 3.95 16.04 10.27
C LEU A 92 2.94 15.05 10.85
N THR A 93 1.76 15.51 11.22
CA THR A 93 0.70 14.65 11.75
C THR A 93 0.27 13.62 10.71
N ILE A 94 0.05 14.05 9.47
CA ILE A 94 -0.35 13.18 8.37
C ILE A 94 0.74 12.15 8.08
N GLN A 95 2.00 12.58 8.03
CA GLN A 95 3.12 11.67 7.80
C GLN A 95 3.25 10.63 8.89
N SER A 96 3.07 11.03 10.14
CA SER A 96 3.11 10.12 11.28
C SER A 96 1.98 9.10 11.22
N GLN A 97 0.77 9.52 10.85
CA GLN A 97 -0.37 8.64 10.71
C GLN A 97 -0.17 7.65 9.56
N CYS A 98 0.34 8.13 8.43
CA CYS A 98 0.64 7.27 7.28
C CYS A 98 1.69 6.22 7.62
N GLN A 99 2.72 6.61 8.35
CA GLN A 99 3.75 5.69 8.85
C GLN A 99 3.12 4.62 9.73
N GLN A 100 2.22 5.00 10.61
CA GLN A 100 1.53 4.08 11.51
C GLN A 100 0.69 3.07 10.72
N TYR A 101 -0.02 3.52 9.68
CA TYR A 101 -0.84 2.63 8.85
C TYR A 101 0.01 1.63 8.09
N ILE A 102 1.15 2.06 7.57
CA ILE A 102 2.10 1.16 6.92
C ILE A 102 2.62 0.13 7.91
N ASP A 103 3.00 0.56 9.11
CA ASP A 103 3.49 -0.34 10.16
C ASP A 103 2.43 -1.37 10.54
N ASP A 104 1.17 -0.96 10.62
CA ASP A 104 0.06 -1.86 10.92
C ASP A 104 -0.09 -2.94 9.84
N VAL A 105 -0.03 -2.55 8.57
CA VAL A 105 -0.12 -3.49 7.45
C VAL A 105 1.06 -4.45 7.46
N LEU A 106 2.27 -3.94 7.65
CA LEU A 106 3.47 -4.78 7.70
C LEU A 106 3.43 -5.76 8.86
N ALA A 107 2.96 -5.33 10.03
CA ALA A 107 2.82 -6.20 11.20
C ALA A 107 1.84 -7.36 10.93
N ASN A 108 0.71 -7.06 10.28
CA ASN A 108 -0.26 -8.08 9.93
C ASN A 108 0.29 -9.06 8.89
N LEU A 109 1.02 -8.57 7.90
CA LEU A 109 1.65 -9.42 6.90
C LEU A 109 2.71 -10.31 7.53
N TYR A 110 3.54 -9.75 8.40
CA TYR A 110 4.57 -10.51 9.12
C TYR A 110 3.93 -11.62 9.94
N TYR A 111 2.87 -11.29 10.66
CA TYR A 111 2.16 -12.26 11.49
C TYR A 111 1.58 -13.39 10.65
N PHE A 112 0.99 -13.07 9.50
CA PHE A 112 0.44 -14.08 8.59
C PHE A 112 1.51 -15.00 8.02
N TYR A 113 2.61 -14.43 7.53
CA TYR A 113 3.66 -15.21 6.86
C TYR A 113 4.63 -15.88 7.83
N ARG A 114 4.59 -15.55 9.10
CA ARG A 114 5.44 -16.17 10.11
C ARG A 114 5.32 -17.68 10.13
N ASP A 115 4.11 -18.18 9.94
CA ASP A 115 3.82 -19.62 10.00
C ASP A 115 3.83 -20.29 8.62
N GLN A 116 4.20 -19.57 7.57
CA GLN A 116 4.28 -20.10 6.21
C GLN A 116 5.71 -20.54 5.91
N PRO A 117 5.96 -21.87 5.78
CA PRO A 117 7.34 -22.35 5.66
C PRO A 117 8.04 -21.96 4.37
N MET A 118 7.27 -21.60 3.34
CA MET A 118 7.80 -21.28 2.02
C MET A 118 7.91 -19.78 1.76
N VAL A 119 7.54 -18.94 2.71
CA VAL A 119 7.51 -17.48 2.54
C VAL A 119 8.19 -16.82 3.73
N GLN A 120 9.02 -15.84 3.43
CA GLN A 120 9.69 -15.04 4.45
C GLN A 120 9.65 -13.57 4.08
N LEU A 121 9.30 -12.72 5.05
CA LEU A 121 9.41 -11.26 4.90
C LEU A 121 10.78 -10.82 5.38
N THR A 122 11.50 -10.12 4.52
CA THR A 122 12.84 -9.62 4.82
C THR A 122 12.99 -8.18 4.36
N GLY A 123 13.95 -7.49 4.95
CA GLY A 123 14.37 -6.19 4.46
C GLY A 123 13.32 -5.11 4.57
N ILE A 124 12.55 -5.11 5.65
CA ILE A 124 11.58 -4.05 5.90
C ILE A 124 12.35 -2.80 6.34
N THR A 125 12.43 -1.84 5.48
CA THR A 125 13.14 -0.58 5.74
C THR A 125 12.24 0.62 5.49
#